data_d2f5553286ddfff342f998a75ab1ac40
#
_entry.id   d2f5553286ddfff342f998a75ab1ac40
#
_cell.length_a   1.000
_cell.length_b   1.000
_cell.length_c   1.000
_cell.angle_alpha   90.00
_cell.angle_beta   90.00
_cell.angle_gamma   90.00
#
_symmetry.space_group_name_H-M   'P 1'
#
loop_
_entity.id
_entity.type
_entity.pdbx_description
1 polymer ?
#
loop_
_entity_poly.entity_id
_entity_poly.type
_entity_poly.pdbx_seq_one_letter_code
_entity_poly.pdbx_strand_id
1 'polypeptide(L)'
;MGDYHPIIRKESLLDTNSKLEYLHTFKNIPASMACTSQPESDDILMNQIWDICENTGLVQLRKIFPLELVYKFPHNDGVGNVWKNHDVELSNFIEEMSPKTTFEIGSGSGRLGKLYLSKNINNSWTALEPNHVYDEVIMPNFIHLREWFDSKYNIDKHYDAVIHSHVLEHSYDPISFLKTI
;
A
#
# COMPACT_ATOMS: atom_id res chain seq x y z
N MET A 1 19.58 -11.38 14.78
CA MET A 1 18.13 -11.17 14.58
C MET A 1 17.81 -9.80 15.13
N GLY A 2 17.27 -8.89 14.34
CA GLY A 2 16.85 -7.59 14.85
C GLY A 2 15.70 -7.80 15.83
N ASP A 3 15.66 -7.05 16.94
CA ASP A 3 14.54 -7.04 17.87
C ASP A 3 13.36 -6.30 17.24
N TYR A 4 12.55 -7.03 16.46
CA TYR A 4 11.34 -6.48 15.89
C TYR A 4 10.22 -6.50 16.92
N HIS A 5 9.77 -5.32 17.33
CA HIS A 5 8.68 -5.16 18.26
C HIS A 5 7.34 -4.99 17.52
N PRO A 6 6.47 -6.01 17.54
CA PRO A 6 5.18 -5.92 16.89
C PRO A 6 4.25 -4.96 17.63
N ILE A 7 3.41 -4.28 16.88
CA ILE A 7 2.30 -3.50 17.41
C ILE A 7 1.16 -4.46 17.76
N ILE A 8 0.65 -4.39 19.00
CA ILE A 8 -0.48 -5.21 19.44
C ILE A 8 -1.75 -4.36 19.40
N ARG A 9 -2.69 -4.73 18.56
CA ARG A 9 -4.04 -4.14 18.53
C ARG A 9 -4.89 -4.76 19.62
N LYS A 10 -5.42 -3.91 20.50
CA LYS A 10 -6.31 -4.31 21.61
C LYS A 10 -7.76 -3.91 21.34
N GLU A 11 -7.99 -3.06 20.36
CA GLU A 11 -9.27 -2.45 20.03
C GLU A 11 -9.54 -2.57 18.53
N SER A 12 -10.81 -2.50 18.17
CA SER A 12 -11.23 -2.45 16.76
C SER A 12 -10.81 -1.11 16.14
N LEU A 13 -10.33 -1.16 14.90
CA LEU A 13 -9.98 0.04 14.15
C LEU A 13 -11.19 0.93 13.80
N LEU A 14 -12.39 0.34 13.72
CA LEU A 14 -13.61 1.08 13.37
C LEU A 14 -14.46 1.43 14.57
N ASP A 15 -14.34 0.69 15.68
CA ASP A 15 -15.13 0.90 16.90
C ASP A 15 -14.29 0.51 18.13
N THR A 16 -13.64 1.49 18.72
CA THR A 16 -12.77 1.30 19.90
C THR A 16 -13.51 0.83 21.15
N ASN A 17 -14.85 0.94 21.18
CA ASN A 17 -15.68 0.46 22.29
C ASN A 17 -16.14 -0.99 22.09
N SER A 18 -15.93 -1.55 20.91
CA SER A 18 -16.34 -2.92 20.60
C SER A 18 -15.27 -3.93 21.01
N LYS A 19 -15.73 -5.08 21.49
CA LYS A 19 -14.87 -6.20 21.83
C LYS A 19 -14.32 -6.85 20.56
N LEU A 20 -13.06 -7.27 20.63
CA LEU A 20 -12.42 -8.12 19.62
C LEU A 20 -12.49 -9.57 20.05
N GLU A 21 -13.07 -10.39 19.22
CA GLU A 21 -13.13 -11.84 19.40
C GLU A 21 -12.08 -12.52 18.53
N TYR A 22 -11.45 -13.56 19.08
CA TYR A 22 -10.51 -14.38 18.34
C TYR A 22 -11.21 -15.10 17.19
N LEU A 23 -10.69 -14.97 15.97
CA LEU A 23 -11.21 -15.61 14.78
C LEU A 23 -10.37 -16.83 14.38
N HIS A 24 -9.08 -16.60 14.09
CA HIS A 24 -8.19 -17.65 13.57
C HIS A 24 -6.71 -17.33 13.75
N THR A 25 -5.86 -18.37 13.67
CA THR A 25 -4.41 -18.21 13.61
C THR A 25 -3.81 -19.05 12.49
N PHE A 26 -3.15 -18.39 11.55
CA PHE A 26 -2.24 -19.05 10.62
C PHE A 26 -0.85 -19.11 11.26
N LYS A 27 -0.30 -20.33 11.37
CA LYS A 27 0.98 -20.55 12.03
C LYS A 27 2.11 -20.59 11.00
N ASN A 28 3.30 -20.11 11.42
CA ASN A 28 4.54 -20.22 10.65
C ASN A 28 4.43 -19.63 9.23
N ILE A 29 3.85 -18.45 9.11
CA ILE A 29 3.76 -17.71 7.85
C ILE A 29 5.01 -16.83 7.71
N PRO A 30 5.67 -16.76 6.55
CA PRO A 30 6.76 -15.82 6.31
C PRO A 30 6.33 -14.37 6.56
N ALA A 31 7.17 -13.60 7.25
CA ALA A 31 6.87 -12.21 7.59
C ALA A 31 7.01 -11.28 6.38
N SER A 32 7.95 -11.57 5.47
CA SER A 32 8.11 -10.82 4.24
C SER A 32 7.04 -11.18 3.22
N MET A 33 6.47 -10.17 2.58
CA MET A 33 5.44 -10.34 1.55
C MET A 33 6.02 -10.44 0.12
N ALA A 34 7.34 -10.37 -0.03
CA ALA A 34 8.00 -10.42 -1.34
C ALA A 34 8.40 -11.84 -1.74
N CYS A 35 8.48 -12.08 -3.04
CA CYS A 35 9.20 -13.24 -3.58
C CYS A 35 10.70 -12.93 -3.55
N THR A 36 11.47 -13.80 -2.93
CA THR A 36 12.92 -13.61 -2.82
C THR A 36 13.65 -14.83 -3.38
N SER A 37 14.93 -14.65 -3.76
CA SER A 37 15.84 -15.75 -4.12
C SER A 37 16.59 -16.32 -2.91
N GLN A 38 16.27 -15.84 -1.70
CA GLN A 38 16.90 -16.32 -0.47
C GLN A 38 16.39 -17.72 -0.13
N PRO A 39 17.22 -18.55 0.53
CA PRO A 39 16.79 -19.84 1.03
C PRO A 39 15.62 -19.71 2.03
N GLU A 40 14.69 -20.67 2.01
CA GLU A 40 13.57 -20.73 2.96
C GLU A 40 14.02 -20.71 4.43
N SER A 41 15.23 -21.23 4.73
CA SER A 41 15.82 -21.18 6.07
C SER A 41 16.05 -19.76 6.60
N ASP A 42 16.10 -18.77 5.74
CA ASP A 42 16.35 -17.37 6.08
C ASP A 42 15.02 -16.60 6.33
N ASP A 43 13.88 -17.24 6.11
CA ASP A 43 12.57 -16.65 6.36
C ASP A 43 12.34 -16.43 7.85
N ILE A 44 11.87 -15.26 8.19
CA ILE A 44 11.37 -14.95 9.52
C ILE A 44 9.91 -15.42 9.57
N LEU A 45 9.67 -16.52 10.29
CA LEU A 45 8.34 -17.08 10.45
C LEU A 45 7.59 -16.43 11.60
N MET A 46 6.29 -16.23 11.41
CA MET A 46 5.41 -15.62 12.39
C MET A 46 4.03 -16.25 12.41
N ASN A 47 3.29 -16.05 13.51
CA ASN A 47 1.89 -16.40 13.59
C ASN A 47 1.04 -15.17 13.26
N GLN A 48 0.16 -15.30 12.27
CA GLN A 48 -0.85 -14.30 11.95
C GLN A 48 -2.11 -14.60 12.76
N ILE A 49 -2.38 -13.79 13.78
CA ILE A 49 -3.57 -13.92 14.64
C ILE A 49 -4.61 -12.92 14.15
N TRP A 50 -5.77 -13.42 13.78
CA TRP A 50 -6.89 -12.65 13.29
C TRP A 50 -8.00 -12.55 14.33
N ASP A 51 -8.52 -11.35 14.51
CA ASP A 51 -9.67 -11.05 15.35
C ASP A 51 -10.80 -10.47 14.52
N ILE A 52 -12.02 -10.61 15.00
CA ILE A 52 -13.22 -10.00 14.45
C ILE A 52 -13.84 -9.05 15.48
N CYS A 53 -14.28 -7.89 15.02
CA CYS A 53 -15.03 -6.94 15.84
C CYS A 53 -16.49 -7.36 15.92
N GLU A 54 -17.03 -7.53 17.12
CA GLU A 54 -18.41 -7.98 17.33
C GLU A 54 -19.46 -7.05 16.70
N ASN A 55 -19.25 -5.74 16.80
CA ASN A 55 -20.24 -4.75 16.34
C ASN A 55 -20.17 -4.51 14.83
N THR A 56 -18.97 -4.43 14.27
CA THR A 56 -18.77 -4.00 12.87
C THR A 56 -18.50 -5.13 11.90
N GLY A 57 -18.14 -6.32 12.41
CA GLY A 57 -17.69 -7.44 11.59
C GLY A 57 -16.28 -7.24 11.00
N LEU A 58 -15.56 -6.16 11.34
CA LEU A 58 -14.21 -5.93 10.84
C LEU A 58 -13.28 -7.05 11.28
N VAL A 59 -12.65 -7.68 10.32
CA VAL A 59 -11.58 -8.66 10.55
C VAL A 59 -10.24 -7.96 10.47
N GLN A 60 -9.41 -8.10 11.50
CA GLN A 60 -8.12 -7.42 11.60
C GLN A 60 -7.05 -8.32 12.22
N LEU A 61 -5.78 -8.04 11.89
CA LEU A 61 -4.64 -8.67 12.57
C LEU A 61 -4.51 -8.11 13.99
N ARG A 62 -4.44 -9.03 15.00
CA ARG A 62 -4.14 -8.67 16.39
C ARG A 62 -2.73 -8.15 16.55
N LYS A 63 -1.80 -8.71 15.79
CA LYS A 63 -0.37 -8.46 15.87
C LYS A 63 0.15 -8.02 14.51
N ILE A 64 0.67 -6.82 14.45
CA ILE A 64 1.21 -6.23 13.23
C ILE A 64 2.73 -6.12 13.37
N PHE A 65 3.44 -6.46 12.31
CA PHE A 65 4.88 -6.34 12.26
C PHE A 65 5.31 -5.01 11.64
N PRO A 66 6.51 -4.52 11.99
CA PRO A 66 7.07 -3.32 11.38
C PRO A 66 7.12 -3.44 9.86
N LEU A 67 6.77 -2.35 9.16
CA LEU A 67 6.78 -2.33 7.70
C LEU A 67 8.16 -2.62 7.12
N GLU A 68 9.22 -2.22 7.81
CA GLU A 68 10.60 -2.50 7.44
C GLU A 68 10.93 -4.00 7.38
N LEU A 69 10.20 -4.81 8.16
CA LEU A 69 10.32 -6.27 8.09
C LEU A 69 9.45 -6.83 6.97
N VAL A 70 8.19 -6.39 6.89
CA VAL A 70 7.21 -6.88 5.91
C VAL A 70 7.65 -6.52 4.49
N TYR A 71 8.17 -5.32 4.30
CA TYR A 71 8.66 -4.77 3.03
C TYR A 71 10.18 -4.74 2.91
N LYS A 72 10.87 -5.68 3.57
CA LYS A 72 12.32 -5.81 3.46
C LYS A 72 12.82 -5.95 2.02
N PHE A 73 12.00 -6.56 1.18
CA PHE A 73 12.23 -6.69 -0.25
C PHE A 73 11.11 -5.99 -1.03
N PRO A 74 11.39 -5.47 -2.24
CA PRO A 74 10.36 -4.89 -3.08
C PRO A 74 9.24 -5.88 -3.34
N HIS A 75 7.99 -5.42 -3.25
CA HIS A 75 6.87 -6.20 -3.79
C HIS A 75 7.10 -6.42 -5.27
N ASN A 76 6.81 -7.63 -5.75
CA ASN A 76 6.73 -7.86 -7.17
C ASN A 76 5.60 -6.99 -7.71
N ASP A 77 5.93 -6.18 -8.71
CA ASP A 77 4.92 -5.59 -9.56
C ASP A 77 4.02 -6.68 -10.08
N GLY A 78 2.74 -6.46 -9.99
CA GLY A 78 1.78 -7.40 -10.50
C GLY A 78 2.11 -7.76 -11.94
N VAL A 79 2.53 -9.00 -12.15
CA VAL A 79 2.84 -9.51 -13.48
C VAL A 79 1.61 -10.21 -14.07
N GLY A 80 1.51 -10.19 -15.40
CA GLY A 80 0.45 -10.87 -16.12
C GLY A 80 -0.71 -9.96 -16.54
N ASN A 81 -1.68 -10.60 -17.23
CA ASN A 81 -2.75 -9.83 -17.90
C ASN A 81 -3.76 -9.24 -16.92
N VAL A 82 -3.96 -9.86 -15.75
CA VAL A 82 -4.91 -9.35 -14.74
C VAL A 82 -4.47 -7.96 -14.28
N TRP A 83 -3.20 -7.80 -13.91
CA TRP A 83 -2.67 -6.50 -13.47
C TRP A 83 -2.61 -5.49 -14.61
N LYS A 84 -2.24 -5.91 -15.83
CA LYS A 84 -2.26 -5.03 -17.01
C LYS A 84 -3.66 -4.50 -17.28
N ASN A 85 -4.68 -5.36 -17.21
CA ASN A 85 -6.06 -4.96 -17.40
C ASN A 85 -6.52 -4.02 -16.27
N HIS A 86 -6.14 -4.32 -15.01
CA HIS A 86 -6.45 -3.44 -13.89
C HIS A 86 -5.89 -2.03 -14.11
N ASP A 87 -4.62 -1.90 -14.49
CA ASP A 87 -4.01 -0.59 -14.77
C ASP A 87 -4.75 0.15 -15.90
N VAL A 88 -5.15 -0.57 -16.96
CA VAL A 88 -5.90 0.01 -18.08
C VAL A 88 -7.28 0.50 -17.64
N GLU A 89 -8.03 -0.35 -16.93
CA GLU A 89 -9.39 0.01 -16.46
C GLU A 89 -9.34 1.17 -15.46
N LEU A 90 -8.38 1.15 -14.53
CA LEU A 90 -8.20 2.25 -13.57
C LEU A 90 -7.76 3.54 -14.28
N SER A 91 -6.85 3.46 -15.27
CA SER A 91 -6.46 4.61 -16.07
C SER A 91 -7.66 5.21 -16.84
N ASN A 92 -8.53 4.38 -17.42
CA ASN A 92 -9.74 4.83 -18.11
C ASN A 92 -10.72 5.50 -17.14
N PHE A 93 -10.92 4.92 -15.95
CA PHE A 93 -11.76 5.52 -14.91
C PHE A 93 -11.24 6.90 -14.46
N ILE A 94 -9.92 7.06 -14.34
CA ILE A 94 -9.31 8.36 -14.03
C ILE A 94 -9.51 9.35 -15.18
N GLU A 95 -9.42 8.90 -16.44
CA GLU A 95 -9.67 9.74 -17.60
C GLU A 95 -11.08 10.34 -17.63
N GLU A 96 -12.10 9.63 -17.15
CA GLU A 96 -13.48 10.16 -17.04
C GLU A 96 -13.54 11.41 -16.14
N MET A 97 -12.71 11.49 -15.11
CA MET A 97 -12.62 12.66 -14.21
C MET A 97 -11.72 13.77 -14.77
N SER A 98 -10.88 13.46 -15.76
CA SER A 98 -9.97 14.38 -16.46
C SER A 98 -9.07 15.22 -15.55
N PRO A 99 -8.44 14.68 -14.51
CA PRO A 99 -7.57 15.45 -13.61
C PRO A 99 -6.33 15.97 -14.36
N LYS A 100 -5.91 17.21 -14.07
CA LYS A 100 -4.70 17.80 -14.60
C LYS A 100 -3.47 17.48 -13.74
N THR A 101 -3.70 17.34 -12.46
CA THR A 101 -2.69 17.05 -11.45
C THR A 101 -3.14 15.86 -10.61
N THR A 102 -2.35 14.81 -10.55
CA THR A 102 -2.67 13.59 -9.80
C THR A 102 -1.57 13.28 -8.80
N PHE A 103 -1.97 12.85 -7.61
CA PHE A 103 -1.08 12.32 -6.57
C PHE A 103 -1.43 10.85 -6.33
N GLU A 104 -0.48 9.95 -6.57
CA GLU A 104 -0.64 8.51 -6.38
C GLU A 104 0.17 8.06 -5.16
N ILE A 105 -0.51 7.43 -4.22
CA ILE A 105 0.09 6.84 -3.01
C ILE A 105 0.31 5.35 -3.25
N GLY A 106 1.54 4.87 -3.07
CA GLY A 106 1.89 3.47 -3.27
C GLY A 106 1.91 3.07 -4.74
N SER A 107 2.64 3.82 -5.54
CA SER A 107 2.62 3.67 -7.00
C SER A 107 3.35 2.43 -7.55
N GLY A 108 4.06 1.67 -6.68
CA GLY A 108 4.90 0.55 -7.11
C GLY A 108 5.90 0.98 -8.19
N SER A 109 5.86 0.39 -9.37
CA SER A 109 6.71 0.77 -10.53
C SER A 109 6.23 2.01 -11.29
N GLY A 110 5.14 2.65 -10.86
CA GLY A 110 4.58 3.83 -11.51
C GLY A 110 3.90 3.56 -12.85
N ARG A 111 3.49 2.31 -13.12
CA ARG A 111 2.86 1.92 -14.40
C ARG A 111 1.57 2.67 -14.67
N LEU A 112 0.72 2.84 -13.65
CA LEU A 112 -0.56 3.53 -13.80
C LEU A 112 -0.35 4.98 -14.24
N GLY A 113 0.50 5.73 -13.54
CA GLY A 113 0.80 7.11 -13.88
C GLY A 113 1.45 7.27 -15.24
N LYS A 114 2.38 6.38 -15.60
CA LYS A 114 3.01 6.37 -16.93
C LYS A 114 1.98 6.08 -18.05
N LEU A 115 1.07 5.12 -17.81
CA LEU A 115 0.00 4.78 -18.74
C LEU A 115 -0.96 5.97 -18.94
N TYR A 116 -1.39 6.61 -17.86
CA TYR A 116 -2.25 7.79 -17.91
C TYR A 116 -1.58 8.94 -18.68
N LEU A 117 -0.33 9.28 -18.33
CA LEU A 117 0.41 10.36 -18.97
C LEU A 117 0.74 10.08 -20.45
N SER A 118 0.86 8.83 -20.86
CA SER A 118 1.08 8.49 -22.28
C SER A 118 -0.06 8.96 -23.18
N LYS A 119 -1.27 9.06 -22.65
CA LYS A 119 -2.46 9.58 -23.34
C LYS A 119 -2.71 11.07 -23.03
N ASN A 120 -2.24 11.55 -21.89
CA ASN A 120 -2.53 12.87 -21.32
C ASN A 120 -1.23 13.66 -21.07
N ILE A 121 -0.47 13.93 -22.11
CA ILE A 121 0.91 14.47 -22.05
C ILE A 121 1.05 15.86 -21.41
N ASN A 122 -0.03 16.62 -21.30
CA ASN A 122 -0.05 17.94 -20.66
C ASN A 122 -0.41 17.91 -19.17
N ASN A 123 -0.76 16.73 -18.65
CA ASN A 123 -1.11 16.56 -17.24
C ASN A 123 0.16 16.21 -16.45
N SER A 124 0.09 16.30 -15.12
CA SER A 124 1.20 15.93 -14.24
C SER A 124 0.80 14.84 -13.25
N TRP A 125 1.76 14.01 -12.90
CA TRP A 125 1.59 12.90 -11.98
C TRP A 125 2.70 12.89 -10.94
N THR A 126 2.34 12.90 -9.68
CA THR A 126 3.26 12.72 -8.57
C THR A 126 3.01 11.36 -7.94
N ALA A 127 4.00 10.51 -7.97
CA ALA A 127 3.96 9.16 -7.44
C ALA A 127 4.76 9.06 -6.15
N LEU A 128 4.13 8.61 -5.08
CA LEU A 128 4.76 8.37 -3.79
C LEU A 128 4.94 6.88 -3.58
N GLU A 129 6.20 6.42 -3.48
CA GLU A 129 6.55 5.02 -3.30
C GLU A 129 7.90 4.88 -2.59
N PRO A 130 7.97 4.28 -1.39
CA PRO A 130 9.22 4.13 -0.66
C PRO A 130 10.20 3.14 -1.30
N ASN A 131 9.69 2.08 -1.92
CA ASN A 131 10.49 1.04 -2.56
C ASN A 131 10.64 1.32 -4.05
N HIS A 132 11.83 1.69 -4.46
CA HIS A 132 12.05 2.07 -5.84
C HIS A 132 12.30 0.86 -6.76
N VAL A 133 11.40 0.64 -7.69
CA VAL A 133 11.60 -0.24 -8.85
C VAL A 133 11.09 0.50 -10.10
N TYR A 134 11.83 1.53 -10.53
CA TYR A 134 11.45 2.24 -11.76
C TYR A 134 12.39 1.89 -12.89
N ASP A 135 11.81 1.50 -14.02
CA ASP A 135 12.51 1.58 -15.30
C ASP A 135 12.83 3.04 -15.61
N GLU A 136 13.97 3.28 -16.25
CA GLU A 136 14.52 4.61 -16.55
C GLU A 136 13.69 5.45 -17.55
N VAL A 137 12.41 5.16 -17.73
CA VAL A 137 11.56 5.99 -18.60
C VAL A 137 11.29 7.31 -17.91
N ILE A 138 12.10 8.31 -18.24
CA ILE A 138 11.96 9.68 -17.76
C ILE A 138 10.82 10.34 -18.53
N MET A 139 9.71 10.62 -17.82
CA MET A 139 8.64 11.49 -18.34
C MET A 139 8.74 12.83 -17.60
N PRO A 140 8.84 13.97 -18.32
CA PRO A 140 9.07 15.29 -17.68
C PRO A 140 8.01 15.70 -16.67
N ASN A 141 6.81 15.19 -16.81
CA ASN A 141 5.63 15.49 -15.98
C ASN A 141 5.29 14.37 -14.99
N PHE A 142 6.16 13.36 -14.84
CA PHE A 142 6.07 12.32 -13.81
C PHE A 142 7.12 12.58 -12.74
N ILE A 143 6.65 12.88 -11.53
CA ILE A 143 7.50 13.15 -10.36
C ILE A 143 7.42 11.95 -9.44
N HIS A 144 8.56 11.44 -9.02
CA HIS A 144 8.64 10.36 -8.04
C HIS A 144 9.18 10.84 -6.71
N LEU A 145 8.45 10.57 -5.63
CA LEU A 145 8.83 10.83 -4.25
C LEU A 145 9.09 9.51 -3.52
N ARG A 146 10.29 9.37 -2.95
CA ARG A 146 10.71 8.19 -2.19
C ARG A 146 10.40 8.35 -0.71
N GLU A 147 9.13 8.27 -0.37
CA GLU A 147 8.66 8.52 0.97
C GLU A 147 7.54 7.56 1.35
N TRP A 148 7.34 7.38 2.64
CA TRP A 148 6.21 6.66 3.20
C TRP A 148 5.03 7.60 3.37
N PHE A 149 3.83 7.12 3.05
CA PHE A 149 2.60 7.82 3.39
C PHE A 149 2.11 7.34 4.76
N ASP A 150 2.12 8.23 5.73
CA ASP A 150 1.59 7.99 7.07
C ASP A 150 0.67 9.12 7.52
N SER A 151 0.14 9.04 8.74
CA SER A 151 -0.75 10.06 9.32
C SER A 151 -0.10 11.44 9.55
N LYS A 152 1.20 11.57 9.33
CA LYS A 152 1.97 12.82 9.47
C LYS A 152 2.39 13.39 8.12
N TYR A 153 2.13 12.63 7.04
CA TYR A 153 2.46 13.09 5.69
C TYR A 153 1.67 14.35 5.37
N ASN A 154 2.35 15.36 4.86
CA ASN A 154 1.72 16.61 4.44
C ASN A 154 1.75 16.68 2.92
N ILE A 155 0.56 16.60 2.31
CA ILE A 155 0.41 16.86 0.88
C ILE A 155 0.57 18.38 0.70
N ASP A 156 1.72 18.80 0.17
CA ASP A 156 2.20 20.18 0.15
C ASP A 156 1.45 21.11 -0.81
N LYS A 157 0.66 20.54 -1.70
CA LYS A 157 -0.13 21.27 -2.70
C LYS A 157 -1.47 20.58 -2.97
N HIS A 158 -2.38 21.34 -3.58
CA HIS A 158 -3.63 20.81 -4.06
C HIS A 158 -3.44 19.97 -5.35
N TYR A 159 -4.09 18.81 -5.41
CA TYR A 159 -4.18 17.95 -6.58
C TYR A 159 -5.65 17.80 -6.99
N ASP A 160 -5.91 17.62 -8.29
CA ASP A 160 -7.26 17.38 -8.80
C ASP A 160 -7.76 15.98 -8.44
N ALA A 161 -6.83 15.02 -8.28
CA ALA A 161 -7.12 13.68 -7.84
C ALA A 161 -6.00 13.14 -6.92
N VAL A 162 -6.42 12.44 -5.86
CA VAL A 162 -5.54 11.60 -5.03
C VAL A 162 -5.98 10.16 -5.22
N ILE A 163 -5.03 9.29 -5.53
CA ILE A 163 -5.28 7.90 -5.89
C ILE A 163 -4.45 6.98 -5.00
N HIS A 164 -5.05 5.91 -4.57
CA HIS A 164 -4.34 4.77 -3.98
C HIS A 164 -5.02 3.47 -4.46
N SER A 165 -4.22 2.47 -4.78
CA SER A 165 -4.69 1.15 -5.18
C SER A 165 -3.84 0.09 -4.50
N HIS A 166 -4.48 -0.84 -3.78
CA HIS A 166 -3.79 -1.88 -3.00
C HIS A 166 -2.77 -1.33 -1.99
N VAL A 167 -3.17 -0.29 -1.23
CA VAL A 167 -2.33 0.39 -0.23
C VAL A 167 -3.00 0.46 1.14
N LEU A 168 -4.31 0.77 1.17
CA LEU A 168 -5.04 1.00 2.41
C LEU A 168 -4.99 -0.19 3.36
N GLU A 169 -5.04 -1.40 2.83
CA GLU A 169 -4.94 -2.67 3.56
C GLU A 169 -3.60 -2.87 4.27
N HIS A 170 -2.56 -2.16 3.83
CA HIS A 170 -1.23 -2.19 4.42
C HIS A 170 -1.01 -1.11 5.48
N SER A 171 -1.96 -0.19 5.63
CA SER A 171 -1.85 0.88 6.62
C SER A 171 -2.00 0.34 8.05
N TYR A 172 -1.16 0.84 8.97
CA TYR A 172 -1.32 0.58 10.40
C TYR A 172 -2.59 1.18 10.97
N ASP A 173 -2.97 2.36 10.47
CA ASP A 173 -4.16 3.10 10.85
C ASP A 173 -4.87 3.60 9.58
N PRO A 174 -5.76 2.79 9.00
CA PRO A 174 -6.45 3.15 7.76
C PRO A 174 -7.39 4.35 7.93
N ILE A 175 -7.88 4.61 9.14
CA ILE A 175 -8.73 5.78 9.41
C ILE A 175 -7.90 7.07 9.34
N SER A 176 -6.73 7.09 10.00
CA SER A 176 -5.82 8.23 9.91
C SER A 176 -5.28 8.40 8.49
N PHE A 177 -4.99 7.31 7.77
CA PHE A 177 -4.61 7.35 6.37
C PHE A 177 -5.65 8.11 5.53
N LEU A 178 -6.93 7.73 5.62
CA LEU A 178 -8.02 8.38 4.87
C LEU A 178 -8.28 9.82 5.30
N LYS A 179 -7.98 10.20 6.53
CA LYS A 179 -8.11 11.58 7.00
C LYS A 179 -6.97 12.49 6.53
N THR A 180 -5.86 11.92 6.11
CA THR A 180 -4.67 12.65 5.63
C THR A 180 -4.81 13.01 4.15
N ILE A 181 -5.63 12.28 3.40
CA ILE A 181 -6.02 12.58 2.01
C ILE A 181 -7.09 13.68 1.97
#